data_96da399e3f0cc08d12666e6b316fcb2c
#
_entry.id   96da399e3f0cc08d12666e6b316fcb2c
#
_cell.length_a   1.000
_cell.length_b   1.000
_cell.length_c   1.000
_cell.angle_alpha   90.00
_cell.angle_beta   90.00
_cell.angle_gamma   90.00
#
_symmetry.space_group_name_H-M   'P 1'
#
loop_
_entity.id
_entity.type
_entity.pdbx_description
1 polymer ?
#
loop_
_entity_poly.entity_id
_entity_poly.type
_entity_poly.pdbx_seq_one_letter_code
_entity_poly.pdbx_strand_id
1 'polypeptide(L)'
;MSKAVNFSEWRPIWLLLAVFFLGFSASSRAQTDDAFRVMVAEFSGANFAQKQVIAERLLDTGHLGVRDVFTALLDSRLFVRDRDQQPFIVESTDDGLSEFTLLDPASLAVAGSAQAGQLSRVITKS
;
A
#
# COMPACT_ATOMS: atom_id res chain seq x y z
N MET A 1 26.07 47.35 -17.82
CA MET A 1 27.10 46.44 -17.31
C MET A 1 26.64 45.59 -16.12
N SER A 2 25.79 46.11 -15.27
CA SER A 2 25.19 45.32 -14.18
C SER A 2 24.17 44.27 -14.64
N LYS A 3 23.71 44.36 -15.88
CA LYS A 3 22.71 43.42 -16.41
C LYS A 3 23.24 42.02 -16.67
N ALA A 4 24.54 41.86 -16.93
CA ALA A 4 25.15 40.55 -17.15
C ALA A 4 25.26 39.73 -15.88
N VAL A 5 25.36 40.35 -14.72
CA VAL A 5 25.45 39.69 -13.41
C VAL A 5 24.10 39.10 -12.98
N ASN A 6 23.02 39.79 -13.32
CA ASN A 6 21.67 39.36 -12.96
C ASN A 6 21.23 38.07 -13.68
N PHE A 7 21.71 37.81 -14.88
CA PHE A 7 21.39 36.60 -15.65
C PHE A 7 22.01 35.34 -15.05
N SER A 8 23.17 35.43 -14.42
CA SER A 8 23.83 34.29 -13.81
C SER A 8 23.22 33.90 -12.47
N GLU A 9 22.56 34.82 -11.78
CA GLU A 9 21.88 34.58 -10.53
C GLU A 9 20.55 33.85 -10.70
N TRP A 10 19.92 33.95 -11.84
CA TRP A 10 18.63 33.31 -12.11
C TRP A 10 18.74 31.82 -12.44
N ARG A 11 19.91 31.39 -12.94
CA ARG A 11 20.15 29.99 -13.31
C ARG A 11 20.05 29.00 -12.12
N PRO A 12 20.62 29.27 -10.94
CA PRO A 12 20.49 28.37 -9.80
C PRO A 12 19.07 28.22 -9.28
N ILE A 13 18.26 29.27 -9.40
CA ILE A 13 16.86 29.25 -8.95
C ILE A 13 16.03 28.30 -9.82
N TRP A 14 16.28 28.28 -11.12
CA TRP A 14 15.58 27.37 -12.04
C TRP A 14 15.96 25.89 -11.79
N LEU A 15 17.23 25.64 -11.48
CA LEU A 15 17.71 24.30 -11.14
C LEU A 15 17.10 23.79 -9.83
N LEU A 16 16.96 24.65 -8.83
CA LEU A 16 16.32 24.33 -7.57
C LEU A 16 14.84 24.01 -7.75
N LEU A 17 14.14 24.73 -8.59
CA LEU A 17 12.74 24.48 -8.93
C LEU A 17 12.54 23.14 -9.61
N ALA A 18 13.45 22.77 -10.52
CA ALA A 18 13.39 21.48 -11.24
C ALA A 18 13.58 20.29 -10.29
N VAL A 19 14.51 20.40 -9.34
CA VAL A 19 14.75 19.37 -8.33
C VAL A 19 13.54 19.22 -7.40
N PHE A 20 12.92 20.32 -7.05
CA PHE A 20 11.71 20.32 -6.22
C PHE A 20 10.53 19.59 -6.90
N PHE A 21 10.36 19.78 -8.20
CA PHE A 21 9.32 19.11 -8.99
C PHE A 21 9.51 17.59 -9.04
N LEU A 22 10.75 17.12 -9.17
CA LEU A 22 11.06 15.68 -9.17
C LEU A 22 10.79 15.03 -7.81
N GLY A 23 11.08 15.73 -6.72
CA GLY A 23 10.81 15.26 -5.36
C GLY A 23 9.31 15.13 -5.08
N PHE A 24 8.50 16.00 -5.65
CA PHE A 24 7.05 15.99 -5.46
C PHE A 24 6.39 14.77 -6.13
N SER A 25 6.88 14.34 -7.29
CA SER A 25 6.36 13.16 -7.99
C SER A 25 6.59 11.87 -7.23
N ALA A 26 7.74 11.70 -6.58
CA ALA A 26 8.05 10.52 -5.76
C ALA A 26 7.15 10.44 -4.53
N SER A 27 6.86 11.57 -3.88
CA SER A 27 5.97 11.64 -2.71
C SER A 27 4.53 11.24 -3.05
N SER A 28 4.07 11.56 -4.25
CA SER A 28 2.71 11.25 -4.71
C SER A 28 2.45 9.74 -4.80
N ARG A 29 3.41 8.95 -5.29
CA ARG A 29 3.28 7.50 -5.38
C ARG A 29 3.24 6.84 -4.00
N ALA A 30 4.11 7.27 -3.09
CA ALA A 30 4.14 6.75 -1.72
C ALA A 30 2.82 6.99 -1.00
N GLN A 31 2.22 8.19 -1.15
CA GLN A 31 0.92 8.51 -0.56
C GLN A 31 -0.20 7.66 -1.12
N THR A 32 -0.19 7.37 -2.44
CA THR A 32 -1.19 6.52 -3.07
C THR A 32 -1.12 5.08 -2.53
N ASP A 33 0.09 4.54 -2.37
CA ASP A 33 0.28 3.21 -1.83
C ASP A 33 -0.12 3.12 -0.36
N ASP A 34 0.20 4.15 0.44
CA ASP A 34 -0.20 4.20 1.85
C ASP A 34 -1.72 4.28 2.00
N ALA A 35 -2.39 5.09 1.19
CA ALA A 35 -3.84 5.18 1.18
C ALA A 35 -4.48 3.84 0.79
N PHE A 36 -3.90 3.14 -0.17
CA PHE A 36 -4.33 1.81 -0.58
C PHE A 36 -4.22 0.80 0.57
N ARG A 37 -3.10 0.79 1.29
CA ARG A 37 -2.90 -0.09 2.45
C ARG A 37 -3.92 0.18 3.55
N VAL A 38 -4.21 1.45 3.81
CA VAL A 38 -5.23 1.84 4.82
C VAL A 38 -6.60 1.30 4.42
N MET A 39 -7.00 1.43 3.16
CA MET A 39 -8.27 0.89 2.68
C MET A 39 -8.34 -0.63 2.80
N VAL A 40 -7.24 -1.33 2.47
CA VAL A 40 -7.19 -2.79 2.61
C VAL A 40 -7.32 -3.21 4.07
N ALA A 41 -6.67 -2.48 4.99
CA ALA A 41 -6.76 -2.76 6.42
C ALA A 41 -8.18 -2.59 6.96
N GLU A 42 -9.00 -1.73 6.37
CA GLU A 42 -10.39 -1.51 6.79
C GLU A 42 -11.26 -2.78 6.67
N PHE A 43 -10.88 -3.72 5.80
CA PHE A 43 -11.63 -4.98 5.66
C PHE A 43 -11.69 -5.77 6.96
N SER A 44 -10.66 -5.72 7.81
CA SER A 44 -10.56 -6.55 9.01
C SER A 44 -11.65 -6.25 10.05
N GLY A 45 -12.06 -4.98 10.14
CA GLY A 45 -13.10 -4.57 11.10
C GLY A 45 -14.46 -4.35 10.48
N ALA A 46 -14.65 -4.64 9.19
CA ALA A 46 -15.84 -4.30 8.44
C ALA A 46 -16.86 -5.44 8.47
N ASN A 47 -18.16 -5.10 8.55
CA ASN A 47 -19.23 -6.05 8.32
C ASN A 47 -19.42 -6.27 6.80
N PHE A 48 -20.35 -7.14 6.43
CA PHE A 48 -20.56 -7.50 5.01
C PHE A 48 -20.89 -6.27 4.13
N ALA A 49 -21.79 -5.42 4.60
CA ALA A 49 -22.20 -4.22 3.84
C ALA A 49 -21.02 -3.22 3.70
N GLN A 50 -20.26 -3.05 4.78
CA GLN A 50 -19.06 -2.19 4.75
C GLN A 50 -17.98 -2.74 3.81
N LYS A 51 -17.81 -4.05 3.77
CA LYS A 51 -16.85 -4.69 2.85
C LYS A 51 -17.18 -4.40 1.39
N GLN A 52 -18.46 -4.37 1.03
CA GLN A 52 -18.87 -3.99 -0.32
C GLN A 52 -18.46 -2.56 -0.65
N VAL A 53 -18.70 -1.63 0.27
CA VAL A 53 -18.31 -0.22 0.08
C VAL A 53 -16.79 -0.09 -0.07
N ILE A 54 -16.03 -0.78 0.77
CA ILE A 54 -14.56 -0.77 0.68
C ILE A 54 -14.09 -1.34 -0.65
N ALA A 55 -14.69 -2.43 -1.11
CA ALA A 55 -14.36 -3.05 -2.40
C ALA A 55 -14.60 -2.09 -3.55
N GLU A 56 -15.73 -1.37 -3.56
CA GLU A 56 -16.03 -0.37 -4.58
C GLU A 56 -15.03 0.79 -4.56
N ARG A 57 -14.67 1.27 -3.37
CA ARG A 57 -13.65 2.33 -3.22
C ARG A 57 -12.30 1.88 -3.75
N LEU A 58 -11.91 0.63 -3.48
CA LEU A 58 -10.65 0.08 -3.99
C LEU A 58 -10.65 -0.01 -5.51
N LEU A 59 -11.75 -0.46 -6.10
CA LEU A 59 -11.89 -0.50 -7.56
C LEU A 59 -11.77 0.89 -8.18
N ASP A 60 -12.36 1.89 -7.53
CA ASP A 60 -12.32 3.28 -7.99
C ASP A 60 -10.91 3.89 -7.96
N THR A 61 -10.01 3.38 -7.11
CA THR A 61 -8.63 3.88 -7.06
C THR A 61 -7.84 3.58 -8.33
N GLY A 62 -8.22 2.53 -9.08
CA GLY A 62 -7.44 2.06 -10.23
C GLY A 62 -6.06 1.52 -9.87
N HIS A 63 -5.78 1.25 -8.59
CA HIS A 63 -4.49 0.75 -8.14
C HIS A 63 -4.23 -0.65 -8.68
N LEU A 64 -2.99 -0.91 -9.09
CA LEU A 64 -2.60 -2.20 -9.68
C LEU A 64 -2.73 -3.36 -8.69
N GLY A 65 -2.67 -3.10 -7.39
CA GLY A 65 -2.79 -4.11 -6.33
C GLY A 65 -4.21 -4.61 -6.06
N VAL A 66 -5.23 -3.97 -6.61
CA VAL A 66 -6.64 -4.30 -6.31
C VAL A 66 -6.95 -5.76 -6.64
N ARG A 67 -6.54 -6.22 -7.80
CA ARG A 67 -6.79 -7.59 -8.25
C ARG A 67 -6.15 -8.62 -7.32
N ASP A 68 -4.91 -8.37 -6.90
CA ASP A 68 -4.17 -9.28 -6.02
C ASP A 68 -4.78 -9.33 -4.63
N VAL A 69 -5.26 -8.20 -4.14
CA VAL A 69 -5.95 -8.13 -2.84
C VAL A 69 -7.24 -8.94 -2.89
N PHE A 70 -8.05 -8.78 -3.94
CA PHE A 70 -9.30 -9.53 -4.06
C PHE A 70 -9.04 -11.02 -4.22
N THR A 71 -8.03 -11.40 -4.98
CA THR A 71 -7.64 -12.82 -5.13
C THR A 71 -7.21 -13.39 -3.78
N ALA A 72 -6.38 -12.68 -3.04
CA ALA A 72 -5.93 -13.09 -1.71
C ALA A 72 -7.10 -13.21 -0.73
N LEU A 73 -8.05 -12.28 -0.79
CA LEU A 73 -9.25 -12.31 0.06
C LEU A 73 -10.07 -13.57 -0.22
N LEU A 74 -10.30 -13.91 -1.48
CA LEU A 74 -11.05 -15.10 -1.88
C LEU A 74 -10.31 -16.39 -1.52
N ASP A 75 -8.98 -16.39 -1.61
CA ASP A 75 -8.14 -17.54 -1.27
C ASP A 75 -7.84 -17.65 0.22
N SER A 76 -8.38 -16.76 1.05
CA SER A 76 -8.13 -16.69 2.49
C SER A 76 -6.65 -16.44 2.83
N ARG A 77 -5.97 -15.65 2.00
CA ARG A 77 -4.57 -15.29 2.17
C ARG A 77 -4.36 -13.82 2.56
N LEU A 78 -5.43 -13.08 2.78
CA LEU A 78 -5.35 -11.70 3.27
C LEU A 78 -5.41 -11.69 4.79
N PHE A 79 -4.39 -11.12 5.42
CA PHE A 79 -4.24 -11.07 6.87
C PHE A 79 -3.93 -9.66 7.33
N VAL A 80 -4.22 -9.39 8.58
CA VAL A 80 -3.83 -8.17 9.27
C VAL A 80 -2.90 -8.55 10.42
N ARG A 81 -1.78 -7.87 10.56
CA ARG A 81 -0.85 -8.09 11.67
C ARG A 81 -1.41 -7.44 12.93
N ASP A 82 -1.56 -8.21 13.99
CA ASP A 82 -2.27 -7.77 15.20
C ASP A 82 -1.62 -6.58 15.90
N ARG A 83 -0.29 -6.52 15.92
CA ARG A 83 0.43 -5.48 16.68
C ARG A 83 0.22 -4.07 16.13
N ASP A 84 0.01 -3.91 14.83
CA ASP A 84 -0.06 -2.59 14.18
C ASP A 84 -1.21 -2.47 13.17
N GLN A 85 -2.01 -3.51 13.02
CA GLN A 85 -3.16 -3.57 12.10
C GLN A 85 -2.77 -3.31 10.63
N GLN A 86 -1.54 -3.65 10.26
CA GLN A 86 -1.09 -3.54 8.87
C GLN A 86 -1.56 -4.74 8.05
N PRO A 87 -2.09 -4.51 6.82
CA PRO A 87 -2.54 -5.60 5.97
C PRO A 87 -1.38 -6.22 5.20
N PHE A 88 -1.45 -7.54 5.02
CA PHE A 88 -0.48 -8.29 4.23
C PHE A 88 -1.17 -9.41 3.47
N ILE A 89 -0.63 -9.72 2.29
CA ILE A 89 -0.97 -10.94 1.58
C ILE A 89 0.05 -12.01 1.99
N VAL A 90 -0.43 -13.17 2.40
CA VAL A 90 0.43 -14.29 2.77
C VAL A 90 0.68 -15.14 1.52
N GLU A 91 1.94 -15.46 1.28
CA GLU A 91 2.35 -16.23 0.09
C GLU A 91 1.71 -17.62 0.08
N SER A 92 1.67 -18.29 1.22
CA SER A 92 1.06 -19.62 1.36
C SER A 92 0.48 -19.79 2.77
N THR A 93 -0.66 -20.45 2.86
CA THR A 93 -1.32 -20.81 4.12
C THR A 93 -1.28 -22.30 4.41
N ASP A 94 -0.23 -22.97 3.97
CA ASP A 94 -0.05 -24.40 4.18
C ASP A 94 -0.02 -24.72 5.68
N ASP A 95 -0.79 -25.73 6.11
CA ASP A 95 -0.94 -26.08 7.52
C ASP A 95 0.37 -26.53 8.18
N GLY A 96 1.34 -26.95 7.37
CA GLY A 96 2.65 -27.35 7.86
C GLY A 96 3.58 -26.19 8.19
N LEU A 97 3.20 -24.95 7.87
CA LEU A 97 4.04 -23.78 8.10
C LEU A 97 3.76 -23.17 9.46
N SER A 98 4.81 -22.96 10.25
CA SER A 98 4.74 -22.20 11.51
C SER A 98 4.92 -20.71 11.30
N GLU A 99 5.51 -20.32 10.19
CA GLU A 99 5.84 -18.94 9.84
C GLU A 99 5.39 -18.65 8.41
N PHE A 100 4.74 -17.51 8.22
CA PHE A 100 4.22 -17.07 6.93
C PHE A 100 5.05 -15.93 6.36
N THR A 101 5.35 -15.99 5.06
CA THR A 101 5.97 -14.89 4.33
C THR A 101 4.91 -13.85 4.01
N LEU A 102 5.18 -12.60 4.41
CA LEU A 102 4.26 -11.47 4.24
C LEU A 102 4.62 -10.67 3.00
N LEU A 103 3.63 -10.39 2.17
CA LEU A 103 3.77 -9.57 0.97
C LEU A 103 3.00 -8.26 1.17
N ASP A 104 3.60 -7.16 0.73
CA ASP A 104 2.94 -5.85 0.72
C ASP A 104 1.76 -5.90 -0.27
N PRO A 105 0.53 -5.54 0.15
CA PRO A 105 -0.62 -5.58 -0.76
C PRO A 105 -0.53 -4.57 -1.91
N ALA A 106 0.23 -3.50 -1.75
CA ALA A 106 0.38 -2.48 -2.78
C ALA A 106 1.39 -2.86 -3.88
N SER A 107 2.47 -3.56 -3.53
CA SER A 107 3.58 -3.85 -4.44
C SER A 107 3.88 -5.33 -4.63
N LEU A 108 3.34 -6.20 -3.77
CA LEU A 108 3.67 -7.63 -3.67
C LEU A 108 5.13 -7.92 -3.30
N ALA A 109 5.87 -6.91 -2.88
CA ALA A 109 7.23 -7.10 -2.38
C ALA A 109 7.21 -7.81 -1.03
N VAL A 110 8.21 -8.66 -0.79
CA VAL A 110 8.35 -9.34 0.51
C VAL A 110 8.59 -8.28 1.59
N ALA A 111 7.70 -8.23 2.57
CA ALA A 111 7.73 -7.27 3.67
C ALA A 111 8.27 -7.87 4.97
N GLY A 112 8.49 -9.18 5.00
CA GLY A 112 8.97 -9.88 6.18
C GLY A 112 8.25 -11.19 6.39
N SER A 113 8.22 -11.64 7.64
CA SER A 113 7.54 -12.87 8.02
C SER A 113 6.90 -12.70 9.39
N ALA A 114 5.92 -13.56 9.69
CA ALA A 114 5.24 -13.57 10.98
C ALA A 114 4.74 -14.97 11.30
N GLN A 115 4.61 -15.27 12.58
CA GLN A 115 3.99 -16.51 13.02
C GLN A 115 2.47 -16.42 12.89
N ALA A 116 1.82 -17.54 12.67
CA ALA A 116 0.37 -17.61 12.48
C ALA A 116 -0.40 -16.94 13.63
N GLY A 117 0.08 -17.08 14.87
CA GLY A 117 -0.57 -16.47 16.04
C GLY A 117 -0.47 -14.95 16.11
N GLN A 118 0.36 -14.34 15.28
CA GLN A 118 0.53 -12.88 15.22
C GLN A 118 -0.35 -12.22 14.15
N LEU A 119 -1.11 -13.01 13.41
CA LEU A 119 -1.91 -12.58 12.27
C LEU A 119 -3.38 -12.93 12.47
N SER A 120 -4.24 -12.06 11.99
CA SER A 120 -5.69 -12.28 11.95
C SER A 120 -6.16 -12.32 10.50
N ARG A 121 -6.83 -13.42 10.14
CA ARG A 121 -7.34 -13.60 8.78
C ARG A 121 -8.53 -12.67 8.52
N VAL A 122 -8.53 -12.02 7.37
CA VAL A 122 -9.69 -11.25 6.91
C VAL A 122 -10.69 -12.22 6.31
N ILE A 123 -11.91 -12.22 6.86
CA ILE A 123 -12.94 -13.20 6.52
C ILE A 123 -13.91 -12.58 5.50
N THR A 124 -14.28 -13.36 4.49
CA THR A 124 -15.26 -12.95 3.48
C THR A 124 -16.69 -13.16 3.92
N LYS A 125 -16.92 -14.06 4.87
CA LYS A 125 -18.25 -14.37 5.41
C LYS A 125 -18.45 -13.68 6.77
N SER A 126 -19.60 -13.11 6.93
CA SER A 126 -20.00 -12.49 8.20
C SER A 126 -20.39 -13.55 9.25
#